data_8df7e320571eb2e149ee76c0fb036a51
#
_entry.id   8df7e320571eb2e149ee76c0fb036a51
#
_cell.length_a   1.000
_cell.length_b   1.000
_cell.length_c   1.000
_cell.angle_alpha   90.00
_cell.angle_beta   90.00
_cell.angle_gamma   90.00
#
_symmetry.space_group_name_H-M   'P 1'
#
loop_
_entity.id
_entity.type
_entity.pdbx_description
1 polymer ?
#
loop_
_entity_poly.entity_id
_entity_poly.type
_entity_poly.pdbx_seq_one_letter_code
_entity_poly.pdbx_strand_id
1 'polypeptide(L)'
;MASDFFYFISSLPLLRFGEKVALTYGTFLSHSMACLSEQEVAVLDSLQLCPPPQTVCALPVMERWYSEESYLRNLVAAYRARSRKLDAARWQRENSEYSAQLIKRIEEIMALPNAWEKEQALDLIRWQRLDELGAGHLFDFPAVIVYALRLLLLEKQRRRDEEAGSRFAAELVETGLGQAAKQRVDLE
;
A
#
# COMPACT_ATOMS: atom_id res chain seq x y z
N MET A 1 1.50 -25.94 -17.87
CA MET A 1 2.44 -26.57 -16.89
C MET A 1 1.80 -26.45 -15.52
N ALA A 2 1.96 -27.47 -14.65
CA ALA A 2 1.57 -27.31 -13.25
C ALA A 2 2.48 -26.28 -12.60
N SER A 3 1.91 -25.30 -11.88
CA SER A 3 2.68 -24.23 -11.23
C SER A 3 3.46 -24.81 -10.04
N ASP A 4 4.75 -24.51 -10.00
CA ASP A 4 5.60 -24.95 -8.89
C ASP A 4 5.75 -23.83 -7.86
N PHE A 5 4.72 -23.68 -7.05
CA PHE A 5 4.69 -22.65 -6.01
C PHE A 5 5.79 -22.79 -4.98
N PHE A 6 6.23 -24.02 -4.68
CA PHE A 6 7.28 -24.26 -3.69
C PHE A 6 8.60 -23.61 -4.12
N TYR A 7 9.08 -23.90 -5.33
CA TYR A 7 10.31 -23.31 -5.84
C TYR A 7 10.18 -21.80 -6.05
N PHE A 8 9.06 -21.36 -6.60
CA PHE A 8 8.83 -19.94 -6.82
C PHE A 8 8.90 -19.14 -5.51
N ILE A 9 8.09 -19.51 -4.50
CA ILE A 9 8.01 -18.79 -3.23
C ILE A 9 9.35 -18.88 -2.46
N SER A 10 10.01 -20.03 -2.50
CA SER A 10 11.31 -20.22 -1.84
C SER A 10 12.43 -19.39 -2.47
N SER A 11 12.30 -18.97 -3.73
CA SER A 11 13.26 -18.10 -4.43
C SER A 11 13.06 -16.62 -4.12
N LEU A 12 11.92 -16.23 -3.56
CA LEU A 12 11.59 -14.84 -3.29
C LEU A 12 12.26 -14.34 -2.00
N PRO A 13 12.75 -13.08 -1.97
CA PRO A 13 13.32 -12.51 -0.76
C PRO A 13 12.24 -12.31 0.32
N LEU A 14 12.64 -12.46 1.58
CA LEU A 14 11.75 -12.16 2.69
C LEU A 14 11.40 -10.68 2.71
N LEU A 15 10.09 -10.38 2.75
CA LEU A 15 9.60 -9.01 2.88
C LEU A 15 9.34 -8.68 4.35
N ARG A 16 9.78 -7.48 4.79
CA ARG A 16 9.49 -6.95 6.12
C ARG A 16 8.97 -5.52 6.01
N PHE A 17 8.00 -5.19 6.85
CA PHE A 17 7.42 -3.85 6.86
C PHE A 17 8.47 -2.79 7.18
N GLY A 18 8.52 -1.73 6.36
CA GLY A 18 9.45 -0.62 6.53
C GLY A 18 10.90 -0.89 6.09
N GLU A 19 11.23 -2.11 5.65
CA GLU A 19 12.55 -2.41 5.10
C GLU A 19 12.58 -2.21 3.58
N LYS A 20 13.73 -1.76 3.08
CA LYS A 20 13.95 -1.65 1.64
C LYS A 20 14.19 -3.03 1.05
N VAL A 21 13.45 -3.36 0.02
CA VAL A 21 13.64 -4.58 -0.77
C VAL A 21 14.17 -4.20 -2.15
N ALA A 22 15.14 -4.97 -2.65
CA ALA A 22 15.71 -4.76 -3.98
C ALA A 22 14.77 -5.24 -5.11
N LEU A 23 13.87 -6.19 -4.79
CA LEU A 23 12.91 -6.72 -5.74
C LEU A 23 11.84 -5.67 -6.07
N THR A 24 11.65 -5.37 -7.35
CA THR A 24 10.54 -4.55 -7.84
C THR A 24 9.37 -5.42 -8.27
N TYR A 25 8.16 -4.83 -8.33
CA TYR A 25 6.98 -5.54 -8.80
C TYR A 25 7.13 -6.03 -10.25
N GLY A 26 7.74 -5.22 -11.12
CA GLY A 26 8.03 -5.62 -12.50
C GLY A 26 9.00 -6.81 -12.59
N THR A 27 10.05 -6.84 -11.77
CA THR A 27 10.96 -7.98 -11.69
C THR A 27 10.25 -9.23 -11.14
N PHE A 28 9.41 -9.06 -10.12
CA PHE A 28 8.58 -10.13 -9.57
C PHE A 28 7.67 -10.74 -10.64
N LEU A 29 6.97 -9.92 -11.44
CA LEU A 29 6.14 -10.39 -12.55
C LEU A 29 6.97 -11.14 -13.60
N SER A 30 8.15 -10.63 -13.95
CA SER A 30 9.04 -11.32 -14.90
C SER A 30 9.47 -12.70 -14.39
N HIS A 31 9.75 -12.83 -13.09
CA HIS A 31 10.06 -14.13 -12.47
C HIS A 31 8.82 -15.05 -12.45
N SER A 32 7.63 -14.51 -12.21
CA SER A 32 6.40 -15.31 -12.18
C SER A 32 6.07 -15.94 -13.53
N MET A 33 6.39 -15.26 -14.64
CA MET A 33 6.19 -15.79 -16.01
C MET A 33 6.95 -17.09 -16.27
N ALA A 34 8.08 -17.32 -15.60
CA ALA A 34 8.86 -18.53 -15.75
C ALA A 34 8.35 -19.71 -14.92
N CYS A 35 7.56 -19.47 -13.88
CA CYS A 35 7.19 -20.47 -12.87
C CYS A 35 5.68 -20.73 -12.77
N LEU A 36 4.85 -19.79 -13.18
CA LEU A 36 3.40 -19.81 -13.01
C LEU A 36 2.69 -19.96 -14.38
N SER A 37 1.41 -20.35 -14.34
CA SER A 37 0.58 -20.40 -15.52
C SER A 37 0.24 -19.01 -16.05
N GLU A 38 -0.08 -18.88 -17.33
CA GLU A 38 -0.50 -17.61 -17.95
C GLU A 38 -1.69 -16.96 -17.23
N GLN A 39 -2.65 -17.78 -16.75
CA GLN A 39 -3.81 -17.29 -16.00
C GLN A 39 -3.42 -16.68 -14.65
N GLU A 40 -2.49 -17.31 -13.92
CA GLU A 40 -2.00 -16.82 -12.65
C GLU A 40 -1.18 -15.53 -12.83
N VAL A 41 -0.35 -15.48 -13.86
CA VAL A 41 0.41 -14.26 -14.21
C VAL A 41 -0.54 -13.12 -14.57
N ALA A 42 -1.60 -13.37 -15.35
CA ALA A 42 -2.59 -12.36 -15.69
C ALA A 42 -3.32 -11.80 -14.44
N VAL A 43 -3.60 -12.65 -13.45
CA VAL A 43 -4.14 -12.22 -12.16
C VAL A 43 -3.15 -11.29 -11.45
N LEU A 44 -1.87 -11.66 -11.38
CA LEU A 44 -0.85 -10.84 -10.74
C LEU A 44 -0.65 -9.50 -11.48
N ASP A 45 -0.64 -9.50 -12.81
CA ASP A 45 -0.50 -8.28 -13.61
C ASP A 45 -1.66 -7.29 -13.38
N SER A 46 -2.87 -7.80 -13.16
CA SER A 46 -4.06 -7.00 -12.85
C SER A 46 -4.17 -6.56 -11.38
N LEU A 47 -3.30 -7.08 -10.49
CA LEU A 47 -3.41 -6.88 -9.05
C LEU A 47 -3.13 -5.43 -8.64
N GLN A 48 -3.97 -4.88 -7.79
CA GLN A 48 -3.85 -3.53 -7.28
C GLN A 48 -4.08 -3.50 -5.77
N LEU A 49 -3.41 -2.57 -5.08
CA LEU A 49 -3.67 -2.32 -3.65
C LEU A 49 -5.07 -1.74 -3.42
N CYS A 50 -5.51 -0.90 -4.35
CA CYS A 50 -6.82 -0.28 -4.29
C CYS A 50 -7.81 -1.08 -5.13
N PRO A 51 -8.95 -1.52 -4.57
CA PRO A 51 -9.95 -2.23 -5.36
C PRO A 51 -10.48 -1.33 -6.48
N PRO A 52 -10.55 -1.84 -7.72
CA PRO A 52 -11.20 -1.13 -8.82
C PRO A 52 -12.69 -0.92 -8.54
N PRO A 53 -13.37 0.02 -9.22
CA PRO A 53 -14.76 0.37 -8.95
C PRO A 53 -15.76 -0.78 -9.11
N GLN A 54 -15.47 -1.72 -9.99
CA GLN A 54 -16.33 -2.88 -10.28
C GLN A 54 -15.44 -4.13 -10.32
N THR A 55 -15.25 -4.77 -9.17
CA THR A 55 -14.40 -5.96 -9.08
C THR A 55 -15.28 -7.19 -8.83
N VAL A 56 -15.42 -8.02 -9.82
CA VAL A 56 -15.79 -9.42 -9.61
C VAL A 56 -14.49 -10.20 -9.46
N CYS A 57 -14.12 -10.53 -8.22
CA CYS A 57 -12.94 -11.34 -7.96
C CYS A 57 -13.30 -12.80 -7.93
N ALA A 58 -12.62 -13.60 -8.77
CA ALA A 58 -12.79 -15.04 -8.77
C ALA A 58 -12.05 -15.75 -7.62
N LEU A 59 -11.17 -15.04 -6.91
CA LEU A 59 -10.31 -15.62 -5.88
C LEU A 59 -10.68 -15.07 -4.49
N PRO A 60 -11.01 -15.95 -3.52
CA PRO A 60 -11.46 -15.56 -2.19
C PRO A 60 -10.47 -14.64 -1.44
N VAL A 61 -9.16 -14.85 -1.60
CA VAL A 61 -8.13 -14.01 -0.97
C VAL A 61 -8.15 -12.57 -1.49
N MET A 62 -8.40 -12.37 -2.78
CA MET A 62 -8.50 -11.04 -3.40
C MET A 62 -9.82 -10.37 -3.01
N GLU A 63 -10.93 -11.11 -3.03
CA GLU A 63 -12.23 -10.61 -2.61
C GLU A 63 -12.17 -10.10 -1.17
N ARG A 64 -11.60 -10.89 -0.28
CA ARG A 64 -11.43 -10.51 1.12
C ARG A 64 -10.52 -9.29 1.27
N TRP A 65 -9.37 -9.25 0.61
CA TRP A 65 -8.49 -8.09 0.61
C TRP A 65 -9.22 -6.80 0.17
N TYR A 66 -9.94 -6.87 -0.94
CA TYR A 66 -10.65 -5.71 -1.48
C TYR A 66 -11.83 -5.27 -0.62
N SER A 67 -12.52 -6.19 0.04
CA SER A 67 -13.55 -5.86 1.04
C SER A 67 -12.94 -5.11 2.22
N GLU A 68 -11.90 -5.65 2.82
CA GLU A 68 -11.22 -5.06 3.98
C GLU A 68 -10.58 -3.70 3.65
N GLU A 69 -9.94 -3.55 2.47
CA GLU A 69 -9.37 -2.27 2.02
C GLU A 69 -10.47 -1.23 1.73
N SER A 70 -11.61 -1.64 1.16
CA SER A 70 -12.76 -0.76 0.96
C SER A 70 -13.31 -0.27 2.29
N TYR A 71 -13.43 -1.15 3.29
CA TYR A 71 -13.88 -0.79 4.62
C TYR A 71 -12.93 0.21 5.31
N LEU A 72 -11.61 -0.06 5.27
CA LEU A 72 -10.61 0.86 5.80
C LEU A 72 -10.71 2.25 5.15
N ARG A 73 -10.86 2.30 3.83
CA ARG A 73 -11.02 3.57 3.09
C ARG A 73 -12.31 4.29 3.45
N ASN A 74 -13.40 3.56 3.63
CA ASN A 74 -14.68 4.12 4.09
C ASN A 74 -14.54 4.79 5.45
N LEU A 75 -13.84 4.16 6.39
CA LEU A 75 -13.58 4.74 7.72
C LEU A 75 -12.76 6.03 7.64
N VAL A 76 -11.69 6.03 6.84
CA VAL A 76 -10.86 7.22 6.61
C VAL A 76 -11.68 8.34 5.95
N ALA A 77 -12.51 8.02 4.95
CA ALA A 77 -13.38 8.97 4.27
C ALA A 77 -14.42 9.55 5.24
N ALA A 78 -15.05 8.71 6.07
CA ALA A 78 -16.01 9.14 7.09
C ALA A 78 -15.36 10.12 8.09
N TYR A 79 -14.16 9.81 8.57
CA TYR A 79 -13.45 10.71 9.48
C TYR A 79 -13.14 12.07 8.82
N ARG A 80 -12.61 12.05 7.58
CA ARG A 80 -12.28 13.27 6.82
C ARG A 80 -13.53 14.11 6.50
N ALA A 81 -14.64 13.46 6.17
CA ALA A 81 -15.92 14.14 5.92
C ALA A 81 -16.47 14.79 7.19
N ARG A 82 -16.45 14.07 8.33
CA ARG A 82 -16.88 14.59 9.63
C ARG A 82 -16.09 15.84 10.02
N SER A 83 -14.76 15.84 9.87
CA SER A 83 -13.92 16.99 10.20
C SER A 83 -14.16 18.21 9.31
N ARG A 84 -14.68 18.00 8.09
CA ARG A 84 -15.04 19.07 7.13
C ARG A 84 -16.52 19.40 7.09
N LYS A 85 -17.35 18.76 7.92
CA LYS A 85 -18.81 18.90 7.95
C LYS A 85 -19.47 18.56 6.60
N LEU A 86 -18.95 17.54 5.92
CA LEU A 86 -19.43 17.04 4.64
C LEU A 86 -20.14 15.70 4.83
N ASP A 87 -21.04 15.36 3.90
CA ASP A 87 -21.66 14.04 3.86
C ASP A 87 -20.66 12.98 3.39
N ALA A 88 -20.42 11.97 4.22
CA ALA A 88 -19.48 10.90 3.92
C ALA A 88 -20.00 9.92 2.87
N ALA A 89 -21.31 9.74 2.74
CA ALA A 89 -21.93 8.73 1.87
C ALA A 89 -21.47 8.86 0.41
N ARG A 90 -21.16 10.08 -0.04
CA ARG A 90 -20.70 10.37 -1.39
C ARG A 90 -19.37 9.68 -1.76
N TRP A 91 -18.51 9.38 -0.77
CA TRP A 91 -17.16 8.81 -0.96
C TRP A 91 -17.02 7.40 -0.41
N GLN A 92 -18.08 6.87 0.20
CA GLN A 92 -18.09 5.50 0.71
C GLN A 92 -18.56 4.53 -0.36
N ARG A 93 -17.97 3.33 -0.35
CA ARG A 93 -18.40 2.20 -1.17
C ARG A 93 -19.28 1.30 -0.31
N GLU A 94 -20.20 0.60 -0.97
CA GLU A 94 -20.99 -0.44 -0.30
C GLU A 94 -20.05 -1.50 0.31
N ASN A 95 -20.24 -1.77 1.58
CA ASN A 95 -19.41 -2.73 2.32
C ASN A 95 -20.19 -3.17 3.57
N SER A 96 -20.18 -4.48 3.83
CA SER A 96 -20.87 -5.10 4.98
C SER A 96 -19.96 -5.32 6.19
N GLU A 97 -18.66 -5.01 6.09
CA GLU A 97 -17.71 -5.19 7.17
C GLU A 97 -18.01 -4.25 8.34
N TYR A 98 -17.78 -4.75 9.55
CA TYR A 98 -17.87 -3.96 10.78
C TYR A 98 -16.82 -4.41 11.79
N SER A 99 -16.02 -3.47 12.29
CA SER A 99 -15.06 -3.71 13.36
C SER A 99 -14.95 -2.48 14.26
N ALA A 100 -15.51 -2.55 15.46
CA ALA A 100 -15.39 -1.48 16.45
C ALA A 100 -13.94 -1.17 16.82
N GLN A 101 -13.10 -2.20 16.86
CA GLN A 101 -11.68 -2.04 17.14
C GLN A 101 -10.94 -1.28 16.03
N LEU A 102 -11.25 -1.57 14.77
CA LEU A 102 -10.67 -0.84 13.64
C LEU A 102 -11.15 0.61 13.59
N ILE A 103 -12.42 0.87 13.88
CA ILE A 103 -12.98 2.23 13.96
C ILE A 103 -12.16 3.07 14.95
N LYS A 104 -11.99 2.57 16.19
CA LYS A 104 -11.22 3.25 17.23
C LYS A 104 -9.77 3.50 16.79
N ARG A 105 -9.12 2.49 16.22
CA ARG A 105 -7.74 2.61 15.74
C ARG A 105 -7.60 3.65 14.62
N ILE A 106 -8.57 3.72 13.70
CA ILE A 106 -8.56 4.75 12.64
C ILE A 106 -8.76 6.15 13.23
N GLU A 107 -9.62 6.32 14.23
CA GLU A 107 -9.80 7.61 14.90
C GLU A 107 -8.49 8.07 15.57
N GLU A 108 -7.78 7.18 16.26
CA GLU A 108 -6.47 7.45 16.87
C GLU A 108 -5.43 7.85 15.81
N ILE A 109 -5.33 7.11 14.71
CA ILE A 109 -4.40 7.41 13.62
C ILE A 109 -4.72 8.75 12.97
N MET A 110 -5.98 9.02 12.71
CA MET A 110 -6.40 10.26 12.05
C MET A 110 -6.22 11.50 12.95
N ALA A 111 -6.09 11.32 14.27
CA ALA A 111 -5.75 12.37 15.22
C ALA A 111 -4.25 12.73 15.27
N LEU A 112 -3.35 11.90 14.70
CA LEU A 112 -1.92 12.21 14.63
C LEU A 112 -1.69 13.56 13.93
N PRO A 113 -0.68 14.35 14.34
CA PRO A 113 -0.46 15.68 13.74
C PRO A 113 0.13 15.58 12.33
N ASN A 114 0.98 14.60 12.08
CA ASN A 114 1.74 14.48 10.84
C ASN A 114 1.04 13.56 9.82
N ALA A 115 0.89 14.04 8.60
CA ALA A 115 0.31 13.26 7.50
C ALA A 115 1.13 12.01 7.14
N TRP A 116 2.45 12.09 7.27
CA TRP A 116 3.36 10.97 7.06
C TRP A 116 3.11 9.85 8.08
N GLU A 117 3.04 10.18 9.36
CA GLU A 117 2.76 9.23 10.43
C GLU A 117 1.39 8.55 10.26
N LYS A 118 0.36 9.33 9.83
CA LYS A 118 -0.96 8.77 9.49
C LYS A 118 -0.85 7.71 8.40
N GLU A 119 -0.17 8.02 7.31
CA GLU A 119 -0.04 7.08 6.19
C GLU A 119 0.79 5.85 6.56
N GLN A 120 1.86 6.00 7.34
CA GLN A 120 2.63 4.86 7.84
C GLN A 120 1.78 3.95 8.75
N ALA A 121 1.01 4.53 9.66
CA ALA A 121 0.14 3.77 10.54
C ALA A 121 -0.99 3.05 9.76
N LEU A 122 -1.56 3.67 8.73
CA LEU A 122 -2.52 3.04 7.83
C LEU A 122 -1.88 1.89 7.02
N ASP A 123 -0.65 2.06 6.56
CA ASP A 123 0.08 1.02 5.83
C ASP A 123 0.46 -0.15 6.76
N LEU A 124 0.72 0.10 8.04
CA LEU A 124 0.92 -0.95 9.04
C LEU A 124 -0.36 -1.78 9.26
N ILE A 125 -1.54 -1.15 9.28
CA ILE A 125 -2.82 -1.89 9.34
C ILE A 125 -2.94 -2.80 8.11
N ARG A 126 -2.66 -2.29 6.91
CA ARG A 126 -2.69 -3.08 5.67
C ARG A 126 -1.74 -4.27 5.74
N TRP A 127 -0.53 -4.06 6.24
CA TRP A 127 0.44 -5.13 6.40
C TRP A 127 -0.06 -6.23 7.34
N GLN A 128 -0.62 -5.85 8.50
CA GLN A 128 -1.19 -6.79 9.46
C GLN A 128 -2.37 -7.59 8.87
N ARG A 129 -3.20 -6.94 8.03
CA ARG A 129 -4.27 -7.65 7.31
C ARG A 129 -3.71 -8.66 6.30
N LEU A 130 -2.63 -8.31 5.61
CA LEU A 130 -1.94 -9.25 4.72
C LEU A 130 -1.29 -10.41 5.48
N ASP A 131 -0.84 -10.20 6.73
CA ASP A 131 -0.37 -11.30 7.59
C ASP A 131 -1.52 -12.25 7.95
N GLU A 132 -2.69 -11.71 8.30
CA GLU A 132 -3.91 -12.50 8.58
C GLU A 132 -4.40 -13.26 7.34
N LEU A 133 -4.40 -12.63 6.17
CA LEU A 133 -4.78 -13.26 4.90
C LEU A 133 -3.80 -14.36 4.46
N GLY A 134 -2.51 -14.20 4.76
CA GLY A 134 -1.48 -15.19 4.48
C GLY A 134 -1.45 -16.36 5.46
N ALA A 135 -2.18 -16.27 6.58
CA ALA A 135 -2.20 -17.32 7.59
C ALA A 135 -2.80 -18.62 7.02
N GLY A 136 -2.02 -19.69 7.06
CA GLY A 136 -2.41 -20.99 6.50
C GLY A 136 -2.04 -21.21 5.02
N HIS A 137 -1.56 -20.19 4.32
CA HIS A 137 -1.06 -20.27 2.95
C HIS A 137 0.46 -20.23 2.94
N LEU A 138 1.11 -21.28 2.41
CA LEU A 138 2.57 -21.38 2.37
C LEU A 138 3.11 -21.53 0.95
N PHE A 139 2.62 -22.49 0.19
CA PHE A 139 3.10 -22.84 -1.15
C PHE A 139 1.93 -23.01 -2.11
N ASP A 140 1.07 -22.02 -2.15
CA ASP A 140 -0.11 -21.98 -3.00
C ASP A 140 -0.28 -20.60 -3.66
N PHE A 141 -1.18 -20.47 -4.59
CA PHE A 141 -1.40 -19.21 -5.30
C PHE A 141 -1.88 -18.07 -4.38
N PRO A 142 -2.73 -18.28 -3.36
CA PRO A 142 -3.01 -17.27 -2.35
C PRO A 142 -1.78 -16.70 -1.65
N ALA A 143 -0.78 -17.53 -1.30
CA ALA A 143 0.48 -17.04 -0.72
C ALA A 143 1.23 -16.12 -1.69
N VAL A 144 1.24 -16.44 -2.99
CA VAL A 144 1.84 -15.58 -4.03
C VAL A 144 1.11 -14.25 -4.13
N ILE A 145 -0.22 -14.23 -4.08
CA ILE A 145 -1.03 -13.00 -4.11
C ILE A 145 -0.74 -12.13 -2.89
N VAL A 146 -0.68 -12.71 -1.70
CA VAL A 146 -0.34 -11.97 -0.47
C VAL A 146 1.06 -11.40 -0.56
N TYR A 147 2.04 -12.16 -1.06
CA TYR A 147 3.39 -11.67 -1.31
C TYR A 147 3.40 -10.48 -2.28
N ALA A 148 2.68 -10.59 -3.39
CA ALA A 148 2.55 -9.55 -4.40
C ALA A 148 1.94 -8.25 -3.82
N LEU A 149 0.88 -8.36 -3.00
CA LEU A 149 0.26 -7.22 -2.32
C LEU A 149 1.21 -6.54 -1.32
N ARG A 150 1.99 -7.34 -0.56
CA ARG A 150 3.05 -6.81 0.33
C ARG A 150 4.11 -6.05 -0.47
N LEU A 151 4.54 -6.59 -1.59
CA LEU A 151 5.54 -5.94 -2.44
C LEU A 151 5.02 -4.62 -3.02
N LEU A 152 3.77 -4.58 -3.50
CA LEU A 152 3.10 -3.35 -3.94
C LEU A 152 3.02 -2.30 -2.81
N LEU A 153 2.76 -2.75 -1.59
CA LEU A 153 2.70 -1.87 -0.41
C LEU A 153 4.07 -1.26 -0.09
N LEU A 154 5.15 -2.05 -0.14
CA LEU A 154 6.52 -1.56 0.04
C LEU A 154 6.94 -0.61 -1.07
N GLU A 155 6.56 -0.88 -2.32
CA GLU A 155 6.82 0.06 -3.42
C GLU A 155 6.08 1.38 -3.26
N LYS A 156 4.83 1.34 -2.80
CA LYS A 156 4.07 2.56 -2.45
C LYS A 156 4.81 3.38 -1.39
N GLN A 157 5.34 2.73 -0.35
CA GLN A 157 6.13 3.39 0.69
C GLN A 157 7.40 4.01 0.11
N ARG A 158 8.17 3.24 -0.66
CA ARG A 158 9.39 3.73 -1.30
C ARG A 158 9.16 4.96 -2.17
N ARG A 159 8.16 4.95 -3.05
CA ARG A 159 7.82 6.12 -3.89
C ARG A 159 7.53 7.36 -3.06
N ARG A 160 6.80 7.20 -1.97
CA ARG A 160 6.47 8.30 -1.06
C ARG A 160 7.71 8.86 -0.36
N ASP A 161 8.66 8.01 0.02
CA ASP A 161 9.92 8.39 0.64
C ASP A 161 10.82 9.16 -0.35
N GLU A 162 10.91 8.69 -1.59
CA GLU A 162 11.64 9.35 -2.68
C GLU A 162 11.05 10.73 -3.00
N GLU A 163 9.73 10.86 -3.08
CA GLU A 163 9.04 12.12 -3.30
C GLU A 163 9.22 13.11 -2.14
N ALA A 164 9.19 12.64 -0.90
CA ALA A 164 9.43 13.46 0.28
C ALA A 164 10.88 13.94 0.33
N GLY A 165 11.83 13.07 0.05
CA GLY A 165 13.26 13.40 -0.03
C GLY A 165 13.55 14.40 -1.15
N SER A 166 12.95 14.25 -2.32
CA SER A 166 13.10 15.16 -3.46
C SER A 166 12.53 16.55 -3.16
N ARG A 167 11.36 16.64 -2.52
CA ARG A 167 10.76 17.91 -2.08
C ARG A 167 11.64 18.61 -1.06
N PHE A 168 12.15 17.91 -0.07
CA PHE A 168 13.04 18.46 0.95
C PHE A 168 14.35 18.98 0.34
N ALA A 169 14.94 18.25 -0.60
CA ALA A 169 16.14 18.68 -1.31
C ALA A 169 15.88 19.97 -2.13
N ALA A 170 14.75 20.06 -2.84
CA ALA A 170 14.37 21.26 -3.59
C ALA A 170 14.18 22.49 -2.67
N GLU A 171 13.53 22.30 -1.53
CA GLU A 171 13.30 23.36 -0.51
C GLU A 171 14.61 23.87 0.10
N LEU A 172 15.58 22.96 0.35
CA LEU A 172 16.93 23.34 0.81
C LEU A 172 17.69 24.17 -0.21
N VAL A 173 17.62 23.79 -1.50
CA VAL A 173 18.25 24.52 -2.60
C VAL A 173 17.66 25.93 -2.73
N GLU A 174 16.33 26.03 -2.69
CA GLU A 174 15.62 27.31 -2.78
C GLU A 174 15.94 28.25 -1.62
N THR A 175 15.97 27.71 -0.39
CA THR A 175 16.34 28.42 0.82
C THR A 175 17.82 28.86 0.81
N GLY A 176 18.72 27.96 0.38
CA GLY A 176 20.15 28.25 0.24
C GLY A 176 20.46 29.33 -0.80
N LEU A 177 19.79 29.29 -1.95
CA LEU A 177 19.89 30.31 -2.98
C LEU A 177 19.33 31.67 -2.50
N GLY A 178 18.22 31.65 -1.75
CA GLY A 178 17.64 32.85 -1.17
C GLY A 178 18.53 33.53 -0.13
N GLN A 179 19.24 32.76 0.70
CA GLN A 179 20.21 33.28 1.66
C GLN A 179 21.47 33.84 0.98
N ALA A 180 21.98 33.16 -0.04
CA ALA A 180 23.13 33.64 -0.82
C ALA A 180 22.84 34.93 -1.59
N ALA A 181 21.62 35.10 -2.08
CA ALA A 181 21.18 36.33 -2.75
C ALA A 181 21.07 37.50 -1.76
N LYS A 182 20.55 37.29 -0.54
CA LYS A 182 20.50 38.33 0.50
C LYS A 182 21.88 38.77 0.96
N GLN A 183 22.82 37.84 1.16
CA GLN A 183 24.19 38.17 1.54
C GLN A 183 24.95 39.00 0.48
N ARG A 184 24.60 38.89 -0.80
CA ARG A 184 25.19 39.73 -1.84
C ARG A 184 24.64 41.15 -1.85
N VAL A 185 23.36 41.34 -1.53
CA VAL A 185 22.74 42.69 -1.45
C VAL A 185 23.24 43.47 -0.24
N ASP A 186 23.58 42.81 0.85
CA ASP A 186 24.09 43.46 2.07
C ASP A 186 25.60 43.86 1.99
N LEU A 187 26.29 43.50 0.90
CA LEU A 187 27.68 43.78 0.63
C LEU A 187 27.93 44.86 -0.44
N GLU A 188 26.89 45.39 -1.07
CA GLU A 188 26.88 46.56 -1.99
C GLU A 188 26.35 47.81 -1.29
#